data_a808efbaf1f07ca5c03ce5ead6446507
#
_entry.id   a808efbaf1f07ca5c03ce5ead6446507
#
_cell.length_a   1.000
_cell.length_b   1.000
_cell.length_c   1.000
_cell.angle_alpha   90.00
_cell.angle_beta   90.00
_cell.angle_gamma   90.00
#
_symmetry.space_group_name_H-M   'P 1'
#
loop_
_entity.id
_entity.type
_entity.pdbx_description
1 polymer ?
#
loop_
_entity_poly.entity_id
_entity_poly.type
_entity_poly.pdbx_seq_one_letter_code
_entity_poly.pdbx_strand_id
1 'polypeptide(L)'
;VQTNALQGLGDFPIALIIFAGIALFLVLRLRSVLGKRVGFEKPPIPPGQMPGFAGGPIIEGQALPAQPGRLVPDPRSALGERLMQIVNRDRNFDPPKFLNGAETAFRMIVTAFAAGDRATLKTLLSDGVFHTFDSAIATREAAGERHRTEIKSILSAVIEDAELLGDQAAVIVRFTSDQVNVTLDSAGNPVVGTEAVTEIVDLWTFERNLKSSDLTWRLSAARSG
;
A
#
# COMPACT_ATOMS: atom_id res chain seq x y z
N VAL A 1 35.96 -30.39 37.04
CA VAL A 1 36.20 -29.14 36.38
C VAL A 1 35.86 -29.32 34.90
N GLN A 2 34.65 -29.11 34.54
CA GLN A 2 34.20 -28.76 33.17
C GLN A 2 32.69 -28.58 33.27
N THR A 3 32.24 -27.38 33.03
CA THR A 3 30.95 -27.15 32.40
C THR A 3 30.64 -25.69 32.51
N ASN A 4 30.54 -25.02 31.38
CA ASN A 4 29.56 -23.95 31.10
C ASN A 4 30.04 -23.13 29.90
N ALA A 5 29.86 -23.67 28.71
CA ALA A 5 30.11 -22.95 27.45
C ALA A 5 28.87 -22.94 26.52
N LEU A 6 27.66 -23.15 27.04
CA LEU A 6 26.42 -23.18 26.21
C LEU A 6 25.25 -22.33 26.74
N GLN A 7 25.54 -21.29 27.52
CA GLN A 7 24.49 -20.36 27.99
C GLN A 7 24.70 -18.95 27.40
N GLY A 8 24.82 -18.81 26.08
CA GLY A 8 25.01 -17.52 25.43
C GLY A 8 24.16 -17.28 24.17
N LEU A 9 23.21 -18.19 23.86
CA LEU A 9 22.44 -18.10 22.60
C LEU A 9 20.94 -17.83 22.79
N GLY A 10 20.49 -17.44 23.98
CA GLY A 10 19.08 -17.31 24.35
C GLY A 10 18.45 -15.93 24.36
N ASP A 11 19.21 -14.86 24.20
CA ASP A 11 18.70 -13.49 24.36
C ASP A 11 19.05 -12.55 23.18
N PHE A 12 18.91 -13.04 21.94
CA PHE A 12 18.87 -12.09 20.84
C PHE A 12 17.45 -11.50 20.77
N PRO A 13 17.30 -10.17 20.98
CA PRO A 13 15.98 -9.54 20.89
C PRO A 13 15.41 -9.79 19.50
N ILE A 14 14.21 -10.36 19.44
CA ILE A 14 13.45 -10.60 18.21
C ILE A 14 13.38 -9.32 17.35
N ALA A 15 13.37 -8.16 18.00
CA ALA A 15 13.48 -6.86 17.36
C ALA A 15 14.74 -6.73 16.48
N LEU A 16 15.89 -7.28 16.90
CA LEU A 16 17.15 -7.19 16.17
C LEU A 16 17.12 -8.07 14.90
N ILE A 17 16.41 -9.20 14.94
CA ILE A 17 16.20 -10.07 13.78
C ILE A 17 15.26 -9.39 12.76
N ILE A 18 14.23 -8.72 13.24
CA ILE A 18 13.29 -7.95 12.39
C ILE A 18 14.02 -6.77 11.76
N PHE A 19 14.82 -6.02 12.52
CA PHE A 19 15.64 -4.91 11.99
C PHE A 19 16.70 -5.39 11.01
N ALA A 20 17.36 -6.52 11.27
CA ALA A 20 18.32 -7.11 10.34
C ALA A 20 17.63 -7.58 9.05
N GLY A 21 16.40 -8.12 9.14
CA GLY A 21 15.58 -8.50 7.98
C GLY A 21 15.20 -7.29 7.13
N ILE A 22 14.77 -6.20 7.74
CA ILE A 22 14.43 -4.94 7.06
C ILE A 22 15.67 -4.31 6.44
N ALA A 23 16.81 -4.26 7.17
CA ALA A 23 18.06 -3.72 6.66
C ALA A 23 18.61 -4.54 5.49
N LEU A 24 18.55 -5.88 5.58
CA LEU A 24 18.96 -6.78 4.51
C LEU A 24 18.07 -6.64 3.28
N PHE A 25 16.76 -6.50 3.48
CA PHE A 25 15.80 -6.25 2.41
C PHE A 25 16.08 -4.92 1.70
N LEU A 26 16.35 -3.84 2.44
CA LEU A 26 16.71 -2.54 1.88
C LEU A 26 18.04 -2.59 1.10
N VAL A 27 19.03 -3.32 1.59
CA VAL A 27 20.32 -3.51 0.90
C VAL A 27 20.15 -4.34 -0.39
N LEU A 28 19.35 -5.40 -0.35
CA LEU A 28 19.06 -6.22 -1.55
C LEU A 28 18.25 -5.44 -2.59
N ARG A 29 17.32 -4.57 -2.16
CA ARG A 29 16.54 -3.69 -3.03
C ARG A 29 17.42 -2.61 -3.70
N LEU A 30 18.35 -2.00 -2.96
CA LEU A 30 19.34 -1.06 -3.52
C LEU A 30 20.22 -1.73 -4.59
N ARG A 31 20.60 -2.98 -4.42
CA ARG A 31 21.36 -3.73 -5.43
C ARG A 31 20.54 -4.08 -6.67
N SER A 32 19.22 -4.26 -6.54
CA SER A 32 18.31 -4.55 -7.66
C SER A 32 18.03 -3.32 -8.54
N VAL A 33 18.05 -2.12 -7.96
CA VAL A 33 17.75 -0.87 -8.68
C VAL A 33 18.97 -0.33 -9.44
N LEU A 34 20.21 -0.62 -9.00
CA LEU A 34 21.43 -0.18 -9.69
C LEU A 34 21.84 -1.06 -10.89
N GLY A 35 21.09 -2.14 -11.20
CA GLY A 35 21.50 -3.15 -12.17
C GLY A 35 20.72 -3.25 -13.48
N LYS A 36 19.71 -2.41 -13.76
CA LYS A 36 18.96 -2.47 -15.02
C LYS A 36 18.83 -1.11 -15.70
N ARG A 37 19.84 -0.76 -16.50
CA ARG A 37 19.63 0.15 -17.63
C ARG A 37 18.85 -0.62 -18.70
N VAL A 38 17.53 -0.42 -18.77
CA VAL A 38 16.73 -0.79 -19.94
C VAL A 38 16.55 0.46 -20.77
N GLY A 39 17.45 0.67 -21.71
CA GLY A 39 17.24 1.60 -22.78
C GLY A 39 16.23 1.00 -23.76
N PHE A 40 15.02 1.54 -23.82
CA PHE A 40 14.11 1.32 -24.93
C PHE A 40 14.54 2.24 -26.09
N GLU A 41 15.38 1.71 -26.98
CA GLU A 41 15.51 2.30 -28.30
C GLU A 41 14.28 1.90 -29.12
N LYS A 42 13.48 2.92 -29.48
CA LYS A 42 12.43 2.79 -30.47
C LYS A 42 13.06 2.55 -31.84
N PRO A 43 12.75 1.46 -32.57
CA PRO A 43 13.24 1.29 -33.93
C PRO A 43 12.69 2.40 -34.83
N PRO A 44 13.52 2.94 -35.78
CA PRO A 44 13.08 3.97 -36.71
C PRO A 44 12.04 3.40 -37.68
N ILE A 45 10.90 4.07 -37.76
CA ILE A 45 9.83 3.76 -38.74
C ILE A 45 10.31 4.26 -40.11
N PRO A 46 10.38 3.40 -41.17
CA PRO A 46 10.68 3.86 -42.52
C PRO A 46 9.53 4.73 -43.05
N PRO A 47 9.83 5.81 -43.79
CA PRO A 47 8.81 6.64 -44.43
C PRO A 47 8.26 5.95 -45.68
N GLY A 48 6.97 5.67 -45.69
CA GLY A 48 6.23 5.30 -46.91
C GLY A 48 5.34 4.10 -46.75
N GLN A 49 4.09 4.37 -46.43
CA GLN A 49 2.86 3.80 -47.03
C GLN A 49 1.71 3.96 -46.05
N MET A 50 0.93 5.02 -46.24
CA MET A 50 -0.41 5.12 -45.65
C MET A 50 -1.41 4.46 -46.63
N PRO A 51 -2.14 3.40 -46.22
CA PRO A 51 -3.38 3.06 -46.87
C PRO A 51 -4.45 4.05 -46.40
N GLY A 52 -5.08 4.77 -47.32
CA GLY A 52 -6.19 5.67 -47.03
C GLY A 52 -7.37 4.90 -46.44
N PHE A 53 -7.75 5.28 -45.22
CA PHE A 53 -9.03 4.89 -44.65
C PHE A 53 -10.06 5.95 -45.02
N ALA A 54 -11.04 5.53 -45.81
CA ALA A 54 -12.25 6.29 -46.11
C ALA A 54 -12.98 6.63 -44.81
N GLY A 55 -13.42 7.89 -44.69
CA GLY A 55 -14.09 8.42 -43.52
C GLY A 55 -15.40 7.71 -43.19
N GLY A 56 -15.44 7.07 -42.04
CA GLY A 56 -16.66 6.81 -41.30
C GLY A 56 -16.96 7.93 -40.32
N PRO A 57 -18.19 8.18 -39.90
CA PRO A 57 -18.53 9.25 -38.99
C PRO A 57 -17.79 9.08 -37.67
N ILE A 58 -17.02 10.07 -37.28
CA ILE A 58 -16.39 10.17 -35.96
C ILE A 58 -17.52 10.34 -34.97
N ILE A 59 -17.90 9.29 -34.25
CA ILE A 59 -18.69 9.42 -33.04
C ILE A 59 -17.73 9.98 -32.00
N GLU A 60 -17.82 11.27 -31.73
CA GLU A 60 -17.24 11.88 -30.53
C GLU A 60 -17.96 11.30 -29.31
N GLY A 61 -17.56 10.09 -28.93
CA GLY A 61 -17.80 9.62 -27.59
C GLY A 61 -16.96 10.51 -26.67
N GLN A 62 -17.63 11.35 -25.89
CA GLN A 62 -16.97 12.01 -24.75
C GLN A 62 -16.37 10.89 -23.89
N ALA A 63 -15.08 10.63 -24.07
CA ALA A 63 -14.32 9.88 -23.11
C ALA A 63 -14.40 10.65 -21.80
N LEU A 64 -15.22 10.17 -20.87
CA LEU A 64 -15.11 10.59 -19.47
C LEU A 64 -13.63 10.50 -19.15
N PRO A 65 -13.01 11.54 -18.54
CA PRO A 65 -11.61 11.50 -18.19
C PRO A 65 -11.39 10.22 -17.39
N ALA A 66 -10.60 9.31 -17.94
CA ALA A 66 -10.20 8.09 -17.25
C ALA A 66 -9.53 8.57 -15.97
N GLN A 67 -10.18 8.34 -14.83
CA GLN A 67 -9.56 8.63 -13.55
C GLN A 67 -8.33 7.73 -13.47
N PRO A 68 -7.12 8.28 -13.32
CA PRO A 68 -5.92 7.52 -13.44
C PRO A 68 -5.95 6.34 -12.47
N GLY A 69 -5.88 5.13 -13.02
CA GLY A 69 -5.50 3.94 -12.31
C GLY A 69 -6.46 3.33 -11.28
N ARG A 70 -7.74 3.69 -11.24
CA ARG A 70 -8.72 2.99 -10.39
C ARG A 70 -9.33 1.84 -11.15
N LEU A 71 -8.96 0.61 -10.79
CA LEU A 71 -9.46 -0.60 -11.44
C LEU A 71 -10.29 -1.43 -10.47
N VAL A 72 -11.58 -1.52 -10.77
CA VAL A 72 -12.47 -2.50 -10.18
C VAL A 72 -12.54 -3.69 -11.15
N PRO A 73 -12.36 -4.93 -10.68
CA PRO A 73 -12.40 -6.13 -11.53
C PRO A 73 -13.73 -6.29 -12.25
N ASP A 74 -13.67 -6.83 -13.49
CA ASP A 74 -14.86 -7.24 -14.21
C ASP A 74 -15.65 -8.26 -13.36
N PRO A 75 -16.95 -8.08 -13.15
CA PRO A 75 -17.80 -9.01 -12.38
C PRO A 75 -17.74 -10.45 -12.84
N ARG A 76 -17.39 -10.71 -14.12
CA ARG A 76 -17.25 -12.04 -14.72
C ARG A 76 -15.86 -12.65 -14.53
N SER A 77 -14.89 -11.89 -14.01
CA SER A 77 -13.58 -12.44 -13.66
C SER A 77 -13.65 -13.24 -12.35
N ALA A 78 -12.69 -14.13 -12.13
CA ALA A 78 -12.61 -14.90 -10.88
C ALA A 78 -12.55 -13.98 -9.63
N LEU A 79 -11.90 -12.83 -9.73
CA LEU A 79 -11.86 -11.84 -8.67
C LEU A 79 -13.20 -11.09 -8.55
N GLY A 80 -13.84 -10.77 -9.68
CA GLY A 80 -15.18 -10.18 -9.70
C GLY A 80 -16.22 -11.10 -9.04
N GLU A 81 -16.16 -12.41 -9.28
CA GLU A 81 -17.03 -13.38 -8.63
C GLU A 81 -16.84 -13.40 -7.10
N ARG A 82 -15.59 -13.31 -6.60
CA ARG A 82 -15.33 -13.19 -5.16
C ARG A 82 -15.89 -11.90 -4.57
N LEU A 83 -15.73 -10.77 -5.25
CA LEU A 83 -16.36 -9.50 -4.84
C LEU A 83 -17.90 -9.61 -4.83
N MET A 84 -18.49 -10.29 -5.81
CA MET A 84 -19.94 -10.52 -5.85
C MET A 84 -20.44 -11.36 -4.68
N GLN A 85 -19.64 -12.25 -4.09
CA GLN A 85 -20.01 -12.95 -2.85
C GLN A 85 -20.20 -11.96 -1.71
N ILE A 86 -19.31 -10.97 -1.57
CA ILE A 86 -19.44 -9.91 -0.57
C ILE A 86 -20.68 -9.05 -0.85
N VAL A 87 -20.91 -8.63 -2.10
CA VAL A 87 -22.11 -7.87 -2.53
C VAL A 87 -23.39 -8.64 -2.21
N ASN A 88 -23.42 -9.95 -2.45
CA ASN A 88 -24.59 -10.80 -2.17
C ASN A 88 -24.84 -10.93 -0.66
N ARG A 89 -23.79 -10.90 0.15
CA ARG A 89 -23.89 -10.98 1.61
C ARG A 89 -24.24 -9.63 2.24
N ASP A 90 -23.73 -8.53 1.69
CA ASP A 90 -24.03 -7.15 2.09
C ASP A 90 -24.36 -6.30 0.85
N ARG A 91 -25.66 -6.03 0.65
CA ARG A 91 -26.16 -5.23 -0.48
C ARG A 91 -25.72 -3.77 -0.47
N ASN A 92 -25.18 -3.29 0.64
CA ASN A 92 -24.61 -1.93 0.74
C ASN A 92 -23.15 -1.87 0.32
N PHE A 93 -22.50 -3.02 0.13
CA PHE A 93 -21.13 -3.06 -0.38
C PHE A 93 -21.12 -2.75 -1.88
N ASP A 94 -20.41 -1.70 -2.26
CA ASP A 94 -20.22 -1.24 -3.64
C ASP A 94 -18.72 -1.17 -3.91
N PRO A 95 -18.14 -2.02 -4.76
CA PRO A 95 -16.72 -2.07 -4.99
C PRO A 95 -16.08 -0.74 -5.44
N PRO A 96 -16.67 0.06 -6.35
CA PRO A 96 -16.18 1.41 -6.66
C PRO A 96 -16.15 2.35 -5.47
N LYS A 97 -17.23 2.39 -4.67
CA LYS A 97 -17.29 3.22 -3.45
C LYS A 97 -16.29 2.75 -2.40
N PHE A 98 -16.15 1.42 -2.24
CA PHE A 98 -15.15 0.84 -1.37
C PHE A 98 -13.74 1.30 -1.76
N LEU A 99 -13.38 1.24 -3.05
CA LEU A 99 -12.05 1.63 -3.52
C LEU A 99 -11.75 3.12 -3.26
N ASN A 100 -12.75 3.99 -3.44
CA ASN A 100 -12.64 5.42 -3.09
C ASN A 100 -12.44 5.61 -1.58
N GLY A 101 -13.17 4.84 -0.77
CA GLY A 101 -13.02 4.84 0.70
C GLY A 101 -11.64 4.33 1.13
N ALA A 102 -11.15 3.26 0.51
CA ALA A 102 -9.83 2.69 0.76
C ALA A 102 -8.70 3.69 0.44
N GLU A 103 -8.81 4.44 -0.67
CA GLU A 103 -7.86 5.51 -1.00
C GLU A 103 -7.87 6.63 0.03
N THR A 104 -9.07 7.02 0.49
CA THR A 104 -9.22 8.03 1.55
C THR A 104 -8.57 7.53 2.86
N ALA A 105 -8.85 6.28 3.24
CA ALA A 105 -8.26 5.65 4.42
C ALA A 105 -6.74 5.54 4.31
N PHE A 106 -6.21 5.20 3.12
CA PHE A 106 -4.77 5.17 2.85
C PHE A 106 -4.11 6.53 3.17
N ARG A 107 -4.65 7.63 2.64
CA ARG A 107 -4.14 8.98 2.92
C ARG A 107 -4.21 9.33 4.42
N MET A 108 -5.34 9.05 5.05
CA MET A 108 -5.54 9.33 6.48
C MET A 108 -4.57 8.54 7.36
N ILE A 109 -4.41 7.22 7.11
CA ILE A 109 -3.54 6.35 7.91
C ILE A 109 -2.07 6.75 7.75
N VAL A 110 -1.59 6.97 6.52
CA VAL A 110 -0.22 7.41 6.25
C VAL A 110 0.09 8.73 6.95
N THR A 111 -0.81 9.72 6.85
CA THR A 111 -0.66 11.02 7.49
C THR A 111 -0.72 10.92 9.01
N ALA A 112 -1.69 10.17 9.54
CA ALA A 112 -1.84 9.97 10.99
C ALA A 112 -0.65 9.24 11.60
N PHE A 113 -0.10 8.23 10.90
CA PHE A 113 1.11 7.53 11.34
C PHE A 113 2.32 8.45 11.39
N ALA A 114 2.52 9.28 10.36
CA ALA A 114 3.60 10.27 10.35
C ALA A 114 3.48 11.28 11.50
N ALA A 115 2.26 11.75 11.76
CA ALA A 115 1.96 12.71 12.82
C ALA A 115 1.93 12.10 14.23
N GLY A 116 1.91 10.76 14.37
CA GLY A 116 1.70 10.08 15.66
C GLY A 116 0.27 10.21 16.19
N ASP A 117 -0.70 10.46 15.31
CA ASP A 117 -2.12 10.59 15.67
C ASP A 117 -2.76 9.21 15.92
N ARG A 118 -2.58 8.73 17.16
CA ARG A 118 -3.11 7.46 17.63
C ARG A 118 -4.63 7.41 17.63
N ALA A 119 -5.29 8.55 17.84
CA ALA A 119 -6.75 8.61 17.89
C ALA A 119 -7.35 8.27 16.51
N THR A 120 -6.87 8.90 15.46
CA THR A 120 -7.27 8.60 14.08
C THR A 120 -6.90 7.16 13.71
N LEU A 121 -5.68 6.70 14.01
CA LEU A 121 -5.24 5.34 13.71
C LEU A 121 -6.14 4.28 14.36
N LYS A 122 -6.56 4.46 15.61
CA LYS A 122 -7.43 3.52 16.31
C LYS A 122 -8.79 3.31 15.65
N THR A 123 -9.29 4.30 14.93
CA THR A 123 -10.58 4.19 14.22
C THR A 123 -10.45 3.44 12.90
N LEU A 124 -9.28 3.47 12.27
CA LEU A 124 -9.05 2.97 10.91
C LEU A 124 -8.30 1.62 10.87
N LEU A 125 -7.65 1.23 11.96
CA LEU A 125 -6.84 0.02 12.05
C LEU A 125 -7.56 -1.06 12.86
N SER A 126 -7.29 -2.33 12.54
CA SER A 126 -7.58 -3.44 13.44
C SER A 126 -6.68 -3.34 14.68
N ASP A 127 -7.08 -3.97 15.78
CA ASP A 127 -6.32 -3.91 17.04
C ASP A 127 -4.86 -4.38 16.86
N GLY A 128 -4.64 -5.46 16.11
CA GLY A 128 -3.29 -5.99 15.87
C GLY A 128 -2.40 -5.01 15.11
N VAL A 129 -2.92 -4.41 14.04
CA VAL A 129 -2.17 -3.40 13.26
C VAL A 129 -1.98 -2.13 14.09
N PHE A 130 -2.99 -1.71 14.85
CA PHE A 130 -2.87 -0.55 15.74
C PHE A 130 -1.72 -0.71 16.73
N HIS A 131 -1.60 -1.87 17.41
CA HIS A 131 -0.50 -2.13 18.34
C HIS A 131 0.88 -2.05 17.67
N THR A 132 1.00 -2.55 16.44
CA THR A 132 2.24 -2.47 15.67
C THR A 132 2.61 -1.02 15.36
N PHE A 133 1.63 -0.23 14.91
CA PHE A 133 1.83 1.18 14.59
C PHE A 133 2.14 2.02 15.84
N ASP A 134 1.42 1.79 16.94
CA ASP A 134 1.65 2.47 18.22
C ASP A 134 3.05 2.20 18.76
N SER A 135 3.51 0.94 18.72
CA SER A 135 4.87 0.58 19.11
C SER A 135 5.93 1.28 18.25
N ALA A 136 5.71 1.38 16.94
CA ALA A 136 6.63 2.07 16.04
C ALA A 136 6.66 3.59 16.32
N ILE A 137 5.50 4.20 16.60
CA ILE A 137 5.42 5.61 16.98
C ILE A 137 6.14 5.85 18.32
N ALA A 138 5.88 4.99 19.34
CA ALA A 138 6.52 5.10 20.64
C ALA A 138 8.05 4.97 20.57
N THR A 139 8.56 4.04 19.75
CA THR A 139 10.00 3.87 19.53
C THR A 139 10.63 5.12 18.92
N ARG A 140 9.98 5.69 17.92
CA ARG A 140 10.42 6.91 17.24
C ARG A 140 10.41 8.11 18.18
N GLU A 141 9.34 8.27 18.98
CA GLU A 141 9.23 9.32 19.98
C GLU A 141 10.32 9.22 21.06
N ALA A 142 10.60 8.00 21.54
CA ALA A 142 11.66 7.76 22.52
C ALA A 142 13.07 8.08 21.98
N ALA A 143 13.28 7.92 20.67
CA ALA A 143 14.52 8.32 19.99
C ALA A 143 14.58 9.84 19.71
N GLY A 144 13.53 10.60 20.00
CA GLY A 144 13.44 12.02 19.66
C GLY A 144 13.34 12.29 18.15
N GLU A 145 12.97 11.27 17.38
CA GLU A 145 12.87 11.34 15.94
C GLU A 145 11.48 11.83 15.49
N ARG A 146 11.45 12.47 14.33
CA ARG A 146 10.21 12.93 13.68
C ARG A 146 10.09 12.31 12.31
N HIS A 147 8.95 11.71 12.04
CA HIS A 147 8.64 11.18 10.70
C HIS A 147 7.81 12.19 9.91
N ARG A 148 8.22 12.43 8.68
CA ARG A 148 7.50 13.26 7.73
C ARG A 148 7.17 12.42 6.50
N THR A 149 5.90 12.32 6.20
CA THR A 149 5.40 11.71 4.97
C THR A 149 4.51 12.70 4.25
N GLU A 150 4.68 12.79 2.94
CA GLU A 150 3.83 13.59 2.07
C GLU A 150 3.45 12.76 0.85
N ILE A 151 2.16 12.46 0.68
CA ILE A 151 1.63 11.80 -0.51
C ILE A 151 1.42 12.87 -1.58
N LYS A 152 2.27 12.88 -2.59
CA LYS A 152 2.19 13.82 -3.71
C LYS A 152 1.04 13.45 -4.63
N SER A 153 0.95 12.15 -4.98
CA SER A 153 -0.12 11.61 -5.83
C SER A 153 -0.37 10.14 -5.52
N ILE A 154 -1.60 9.68 -5.73
CA ILE A 154 -1.91 8.25 -5.85
C ILE A 154 -2.06 7.98 -7.34
N LEU A 155 -1.11 7.22 -7.89
CA LEU A 155 -1.05 6.89 -9.30
C LEU A 155 -2.07 5.82 -9.66
N SER A 156 -2.23 4.83 -8.77
CA SER A 156 -3.24 3.79 -8.95
C SER A 156 -3.73 3.22 -7.62
N ALA A 157 -4.98 2.75 -7.63
CA ALA A 157 -5.58 1.92 -6.60
C ALA A 157 -6.33 0.77 -7.30
N VAL A 158 -5.91 -0.46 -7.03
CA VAL A 158 -6.39 -1.65 -7.72
C VAL A 158 -6.80 -2.70 -6.69
N ILE A 159 -8.00 -3.26 -6.83
CA ILE A 159 -8.39 -4.43 -6.03
C ILE A 159 -7.65 -5.65 -6.58
N GLU A 160 -6.80 -6.24 -5.77
CA GLU A 160 -5.96 -7.40 -6.13
C GLU A 160 -6.59 -8.72 -5.71
N ASP A 161 -7.31 -8.72 -4.59
CA ASP A 161 -7.99 -9.91 -4.10
C ASP A 161 -9.18 -9.56 -3.22
N ALA A 162 -10.08 -10.52 -3.05
CA ALA A 162 -11.22 -10.43 -2.17
C ALA A 162 -11.60 -11.81 -1.64
N GLU A 163 -11.98 -11.89 -0.37
CA GLU A 163 -12.35 -13.14 0.30
C GLU A 163 -13.53 -12.90 1.23
N LEU A 164 -14.39 -13.90 1.34
CA LEU A 164 -15.49 -13.95 2.31
C LEU A 164 -15.45 -15.28 3.06
N LEU A 165 -15.08 -15.23 4.34
CA LEU A 165 -15.08 -16.36 5.25
C LEU A 165 -16.20 -16.19 6.29
N GLY A 166 -17.31 -16.89 6.08
CA GLY A 166 -18.51 -16.70 6.90
C GLY A 166 -19.07 -15.28 6.76
N ASP A 167 -18.93 -14.48 7.81
CA ASP A 167 -19.34 -13.07 7.81
C ASP A 167 -18.14 -12.10 7.79
N GLN A 168 -16.93 -12.63 7.81
CA GLN A 168 -15.72 -11.81 7.70
C GLN A 168 -15.36 -11.61 6.23
N ALA A 169 -15.43 -10.37 5.77
CA ALA A 169 -14.99 -9.98 4.42
C ALA A 169 -13.62 -9.35 4.49
N ALA A 170 -12.75 -9.70 3.54
CA ALA A 170 -11.43 -9.12 3.36
C ALA A 170 -11.27 -8.67 1.89
N VAL A 171 -10.68 -7.51 1.67
CA VAL A 171 -10.35 -6.99 0.33
C VAL A 171 -8.93 -6.45 0.33
N ILE A 172 -8.12 -6.92 -0.60
CA ILE A 172 -6.73 -6.48 -0.77
C ILE A 172 -6.69 -5.43 -1.86
N VAL A 173 -6.11 -4.28 -1.54
CA VAL A 173 -5.92 -3.17 -2.47
C VAL A 173 -4.43 -2.90 -2.63
N ARG A 174 -3.98 -2.81 -3.88
CA ARG A 174 -2.66 -2.32 -4.22
C ARG A 174 -2.74 -0.84 -4.55
N PHE A 175 -1.96 -0.05 -3.82
CA PHE A 175 -1.75 1.36 -4.09
C PHE A 175 -0.38 1.56 -4.72
N THR A 176 -0.31 2.37 -5.77
CA THR A 176 0.94 2.94 -6.28
C THR A 176 0.87 4.44 -6.07
N SER A 177 1.83 5.00 -5.38
CA SER A 177 1.81 6.41 -5.02
C SER A 177 3.20 7.04 -5.01
N ASP A 178 3.24 8.33 -5.34
CA ASP A 178 4.41 9.17 -5.20
C ASP A 178 4.42 9.78 -3.81
N GLN A 179 5.47 9.51 -3.04
CA GLN A 179 5.59 9.95 -1.66
C GLN A 179 6.97 10.54 -1.38
N VAL A 180 7.02 11.49 -0.47
CA VAL A 180 8.23 11.88 0.25
C VAL A 180 8.16 11.25 1.62
N ASN A 181 9.17 10.47 2.00
CA ASN A 181 9.26 9.82 3.31
C ASN A 181 10.63 10.07 3.90
N VAL A 182 10.67 10.76 5.03
CA VAL A 182 11.92 11.05 5.74
C VAL A 182 11.69 11.02 7.25
N THR A 183 12.63 10.41 7.96
CA THR A 183 12.72 10.49 9.42
C THR A 183 13.89 11.39 9.77
N LEU A 184 13.64 12.37 10.60
CA LEU A 184 14.61 13.38 11.06
C LEU A 184 14.97 13.11 12.52
N ASP A 185 16.22 13.31 12.90
CA ASP A 185 16.66 13.31 14.28
C ASP A 185 16.19 14.58 15.04
N SER A 186 16.52 14.68 16.32
CA SER A 186 16.20 15.84 17.15
C SER A 186 16.85 17.15 16.68
N ALA A 187 17.93 17.07 15.91
CA ALA A 187 18.62 18.22 15.31
C ALA A 187 18.05 18.59 13.93
N GLY A 188 17.13 17.77 13.39
CA GLY A 188 16.51 17.99 12.08
C GLY A 188 17.29 17.38 10.91
N ASN A 189 18.28 16.53 11.17
CA ASN A 189 19.01 15.85 10.11
C ASN A 189 18.28 14.56 9.68
N PRO A 190 18.26 14.23 8.38
CA PRO A 190 17.70 12.98 7.91
C PRO A 190 18.50 11.77 8.43
N VAL A 191 17.81 10.83 9.10
CA VAL A 191 18.39 9.56 9.57
C VAL A 191 17.89 8.36 8.77
N VAL A 192 16.67 8.44 8.24
CA VAL A 192 16.08 7.40 7.40
C VAL A 192 15.28 8.06 6.27
N GLY A 193 15.33 7.50 5.07
CA GLY A 193 14.57 7.97 3.93
C GLY A 193 15.21 9.15 3.21
N THR A 194 14.40 9.87 2.43
CA THR A 194 14.87 10.99 1.60
C THR A 194 13.75 12.01 1.40
N GLU A 195 14.11 13.26 1.14
CA GLU A 195 13.16 14.30 0.72
C GLU A 195 12.80 14.22 -0.78
N ALA A 196 13.41 13.30 -1.52
CA ALA A 196 13.04 13.06 -2.91
C ALA A 196 11.68 12.34 -3.00
N VAL A 197 10.93 12.67 -4.05
CA VAL A 197 9.70 11.93 -4.38
C VAL A 197 10.08 10.53 -4.85
N THR A 198 9.48 9.52 -4.23
CA THR A 198 9.71 8.10 -4.53
C THR A 198 8.37 7.44 -4.82
N GLU A 199 8.31 6.66 -5.91
CA GLU A 199 7.17 5.79 -6.16
C GLU A 199 7.20 4.61 -5.19
N ILE A 200 6.09 4.41 -4.49
CA ILE A 200 5.92 3.33 -3.51
C ILE A 200 4.71 2.50 -3.90
N VAL A 201 4.88 1.19 -3.84
CA VAL A 201 3.81 0.21 -4.03
C VAL A 201 3.48 -0.41 -2.68
N ASP A 202 2.23 -0.32 -2.27
CA ASP A 202 1.71 -0.85 -1.01
C ASP A 202 0.55 -1.81 -1.26
N LEU A 203 0.56 -2.98 -0.60
CA LEU A 203 -0.57 -3.90 -0.56
C LEU A 203 -1.22 -3.84 0.81
N TRP A 204 -2.46 -3.40 0.84
CA TRP A 204 -3.23 -3.22 2.07
C TRP A 204 -4.46 -4.12 2.09
N THR A 205 -4.66 -4.85 3.18
CA THR A 205 -5.84 -5.67 3.41
C THR A 205 -6.80 -4.92 4.32
N PHE A 206 -8.00 -4.71 3.83
CA PHE A 206 -9.09 -4.14 4.62
C PHE A 206 -10.08 -5.24 4.97
N GLU A 207 -10.52 -5.28 6.23
CA GLU A 207 -11.47 -6.26 6.73
C GLU A 207 -12.69 -5.60 7.38
N ARG A 208 -13.82 -6.29 7.29
CA ARG A 208 -15.05 -5.96 7.98
C ARG A 208 -15.88 -7.20 8.31
N ASN A 209 -16.44 -7.25 9.51
CA ASN A 209 -17.48 -8.22 9.84
C ASN A 209 -18.83 -7.68 9.32
N LEU A 210 -19.43 -8.38 8.35
CA LEU A 210 -20.66 -7.94 7.68
C LEU A 210 -21.92 -8.05 8.57
N LYS A 211 -21.84 -8.73 9.71
CA LYS A 211 -22.91 -8.76 10.73
C LYS A 211 -22.78 -7.64 11.76
N SER A 212 -21.65 -6.96 11.81
CA SER A 212 -21.46 -5.85 12.74
C SER A 212 -22.31 -4.65 12.32
N SER A 213 -22.81 -3.92 13.32
CA SER A 213 -23.42 -2.62 13.10
C SER A 213 -22.39 -1.55 12.71
N ASP A 214 -21.10 -1.79 12.98
CA ASP A 214 -20.01 -0.94 12.52
C ASP A 214 -19.72 -1.25 11.04
N LEU A 215 -19.96 -0.28 10.18
CA LEU A 215 -19.77 -0.38 8.73
C LEU A 215 -18.33 -0.05 8.29
N THR A 216 -17.44 0.24 9.23
CA THR A 216 -16.07 0.66 8.95
C THR A 216 -15.22 -0.51 8.47
N TRP A 217 -14.60 -0.37 7.31
CA TRP A 217 -13.53 -1.25 6.87
C TRP A 217 -12.22 -0.82 7.56
N ARG A 218 -11.58 -1.75 8.24
CA ARG A 218 -10.35 -1.50 8.99
C ARG A 218 -9.17 -2.14 8.31
N LEU A 219 -8.03 -1.45 8.31
CA LEU A 219 -6.78 -2.02 7.85
C LEU A 219 -6.35 -3.15 8.78
N SER A 220 -6.24 -4.37 8.27
CA SER A 220 -5.85 -5.58 9.02
C SER A 220 -4.45 -6.07 8.65
N ALA A 221 -3.92 -5.68 7.50
CA ALA A 221 -2.53 -5.92 7.12
C ALA A 221 -2.04 -4.85 6.14
N ALA A 222 -0.76 -4.49 6.25
CA ALA A 222 -0.06 -3.62 5.32
C ALA A 222 1.33 -4.19 5.03
N ARG A 223 1.72 -4.20 3.76
CA ARG A 223 3.06 -4.59 3.30
C ARG A 223 3.45 -3.78 2.09
N SER A 224 4.72 -3.40 2.00
CA SER A 224 5.27 -2.78 0.81
C SER A 224 5.57 -3.86 -0.24
N GLY A 225 5.28 -3.57 -1.51
CA GLY A 225 5.49 -4.45 -2.66
C GLY A 225 6.91 -4.36 -3.22
#